data_cc5112723ac47eea2102a35e93f59f76
#
_entry.id   cc5112723ac47eea2102a35e93f59f76
#
_cell.length_a   1.000
_cell.length_b   1.000
_cell.length_c   1.000
_cell.angle_alpha   90.00
_cell.angle_beta   90.00
_cell.angle_gamma   90.00
#
_symmetry.space_group_name_H-M   'P 1'
#
loop_
_entity.id
_entity.type
_entity.pdbx_description
1 polymer ?
#
loop_
_entity_poly.entity_id
_entity_poly.type
_entity_poly.pdbx_seq_one_letter_code
_entity_poly.pdbx_strand_id
1 'polypeptide(L)'
;MDESARRIMELPGVGALTASAVIDAVGDGREFKNSRQFAACLGLTPSQSSSGGKVQLGRITKRGDGYVRMLLIMGAHSALLTASRRTDRISRWLIELQAKVGWRKALVALANKHARIIWNMLTKKEAFVVDHLPARFAENSV
;
A
#
# COMPACT_ATOMS: atom_id res chain seq x y z
N MET A 1 7.43 -6.83 -19.43
CA MET A 1 6.96 -6.64 -18.09
C MET A 1 5.74 -7.48 -17.85
N ASP A 2 5.70 -8.10 -16.71
CA ASP A 2 4.65 -8.97 -16.33
C ASP A 2 3.34 -8.22 -16.26
N GLU A 3 2.27 -8.88 -16.56
CA GLU A 3 0.98 -8.25 -16.54
C GLU A 3 0.57 -7.81 -15.13
N SER A 4 0.90 -8.57 -14.13
CA SER A 4 0.61 -8.19 -12.77
C SER A 4 1.31 -6.89 -12.42
N ALA A 5 2.55 -6.76 -12.82
CA ALA A 5 3.30 -5.55 -12.53
C ALA A 5 2.67 -4.36 -13.23
N ARG A 6 2.20 -4.56 -14.45
CA ARG A 6 1.58 -3.48 -15.17
C ARG A 6 0.33 -2.99 -14.49
N ARG A 7 -0.49 -3.89 -13.99
CA ARG A 7 -1.72 -3.51 -13.33
C ARG A 7 -1.43 -2.79 -12.02
N ILE A 8 -0.43 -3.25 -11.30
CA ILE A 8 -0.06 -2.61 -10.05
C ILE A 8 0.41 -1.19 -10.28
N MET A 9 1.08 -0.97 -11.40
CA MET A 9 1.58 0.36 -11.71
C MET A 9 0.50 1.35 -12.06
N GLU A 10 -0.74 0.92 -12.16
CA GLU A 10 -1.84 1.85 -12.36
C GLU A 10 -2.15 2.62 -11.08
N LEU A 11 -1.68 2.15 -9.93
CA LEU A 11 -1.89 2.87 -8.69
C LEU A 11 -1.05 4.13 -8.68
N PRO A 12 -1.61 5.24 -8.21
CA PRO A 12 -0.86 6.50 -8.20
C PRO A 12 0.41 6.37 -7.37
N GLY A 13 1.51 6.73 -7.95
CA GLY A 13 2.78 6.69 -7.25
C GLY A 13 3.51 5.38 -7.24
N VAL A 14 2.96 4.35 -7.88
CA VAL A 14 3.62 3.05 -7.90
C VAL A 14 4.29 2.84 -9.24
N GLY A 15 5.59 2.77 -9.24
CA GLY A 15 6.36 2.57 -10.47
C GLY A 15 6.85 1.14 -10.58
N ALA A 16 7.67 0.90 -11.58
CA ALA A 16 8.14 -0.44 -11.87
C ALA A 16 8.95 -1.06 -10.73
N LEU A 17 9.81 -0.27 -10.13
CA LEU A 17 10.64 -0.78 -9.05
C LEU A 17 9.80 -1.17 -7.84
N THR A 18 8.84 -0.34 -7.50
CA THR A 18 7.98 -0.62 -6.37
C THR A 18 7.13 -1.85 -6.67
N ALA A 19 6.58 -1.94 -7.87
CA ALA A 19 5.76 -3.07 -8.25
C ALA A 19 6.54 -4.36 -8.12
N SER A 20 7.76 -4.38 -8.63
CA SER A 20 8.59 -5.55 -8.58
C SER A 20 8.90 -5.96 -7.15
N ALA A 21 9.25 -5.00 -6.32
CA ALA A 21 9.61 -5.30 -4.95
C ALA A 21 8.42 -5.83 -4.16
N VAL A 22 7.23 -5.27 -4.39
CA VAL A 22 6.07 -5.74 -3.67
C VAL A 22 5.64 -7.13 -4.14
N ILE A 23 5.74 -7.38 -5.43
CA ILE A 23 5.41 -8.70 -5.96
C ILE A 23 6.31 -9.75 -5.32
N ASP A 24 7.60 -9.46 -5.21
CA ASP A 24 8.51 -10.39 -4.57
C ASP A 24 8.15 -10.59 -3.09
N ALA A 25 7.78 -9.54 -2.42
CA ALA A 25 7.46 -9.63 -1.00
C ALA A 25 6.18 -10.44 -0.76
N VAL A 26 5.21 -10.32 -1.65
CA VAL A 26 3.97 -11.05 -1.49
C VAL A 26 4.19 -12.53 -1.78
N GLY A 27 5.04 -12.83 -2.74
CA GLY A 27 5.26 -14.21 -3.15
C GLY A 27 3.95 -14.80 -3.63
N ASP A 28 3.59 -15.96 -3.12
CA ASP A 28 2.33 -16.58 -3.53
C ASP A 28 1.20 -16.17 -2.57
N GLY A 29 1.49 -15.31 -1.63
CA GLY A 29 0.47 -14.80 -0.72
C GLY A 29 0.13 -15.71 0.43
N ARG A 30 0.67 -16.92 0.47
CA ARG A 30 0.29 -17.86 1.50
C ARG A 30 0.83 -17.58 2.87
N GLU A 31 1.85 -16.76 2.95
CA GLU A 31 2.42 -16.44 4.24
C GLU A 31 1.57 -15.49 5.04
N PHE A 32 0.58 -14.87 4.43
CA PHE A 32 -0.22 -13.87 5.11
C PHE A 32 -1.67 -14.27 5.06
N LYS A 33 -2.38 -14.10 6.17
CA LYS A 33 -3.76 -14.45 6.21
C LYS A 33 -4.61 -13.53 5.40
N ASN A 34 -4.27 -12.27 5.33
CA ASN A 34 -5.07 -11.30 4.60
C ASN A 34 -4.21 -10.08 4.30
N SER A 35 -4.78 -9.14 3.60
CA SER A 35 -4.04 -7.96 3.18
C SER A 35 -3.61 -7.11 4.36
N ARG A 36 -4.39 -7.10 5.42
CA ARG A 36 -4.03 -6.35 6.58
C ARG A 36 -2.79 -6.89 7.23
N GLN A 37 -2.66 -8.20 7.30
CA GLN A 37 -1.49 -8.82 7.88
C GLN A 37 -0.26 -8.50 7.05
N PHE A 38 -0.40 -8.48 5.73
CA PHE A 38 0.72 -8.13 4.87
C PHE A 38 1.18 -6.69 5.15
N ALA A 39 0.24 -5.75 5.19
CA ALA A 39 0.60 -4.36 5.45
C ALA A 39 1.21 -4.18 6.83
N ALA A 40 0.70 -4.90 7.82
CA ALA A 40 1.24 -4.81 9.16
C ALA A 40 2.66 -5.35 9.21
N CYS A 41 2.92 -6.40 8.46
CA CYS A 41 4.25 -6.98 8.41
C CYS A 41 5.26 -5.99 7.84
N LEU A 42 4.83 -5.11 6.97
CA LEU A 42 5.71 -4.09 6.43
C LEU A 42 5.81 -2.88 7.36
N GLY A 43 5.12 -2.90 8.47
CA GLY A 43 5.19 -1.79 9.41
C GLY A 43 4.39 -0.59 8.99
N LEU A 44 3.36 -0.81 8.20
CA LEU A 44 2.57 0.30 7.68
C LEU A 44 1.26 0.53 8.40
N THR A 45 1.03 -0.12 9.53
CA THR A 45 -0.18 0.09 10.25
C THR A 45 -0.02 1.30 11.11
N PRO A 46 -0.88 2.18 11.01
CA PRO A 46 -0.75 3.38 11.77
C PRO A 46 -1.01 3.06 13.19
N SER A 47 -0.86 3.56 13.93
CA SER A 47 -1.19 3.35 15.21
C SER A 47 -0.81 2.29 15.92
N GLN A 48 -0.35 1.76 15.97
CA GLN A 48 -0.06 0.72 16.57
C GLN A 48 0.70 0.58 17.55
N SER A 49 0.83 0.76 18.06
CA SER A 49 1.57 0.72 19.00
C SER A 49 1.95 -0.36 19.47
N SER A 50 1.79 -1.03 19.38
CA SER A 50 2.13 -2.09 19.73
C SER A 50 2.96 -2.38 20.59
N SER A 51 3.09 -1.94 21.11
CA SER A 51 3.82 -2.21 21.95
C SER A 51 4.31 -3.40 22.04
N GLY A 52 4.34 -3.86 22.58
CA GLY A 52 4.84 -4.99 22.76
C GLY A 52 4.99 -5.67 21.75
N GLY A 53 4.54 -5.39 21.14
CA GLY A 53 4.51 -6.06 20.20
C GLY A 53 5.41 -6.60 19.49
N LYS A 54 6.08 -6.54 19.48
CA LYS A 54 6.91 -7.03 18.77
C LYS A 54 6.59 -8.12 18.21
N VAL A 55 5.81 -8.27 17.77
CA VAL A 55 5.44 -9.27 17.23
C VAL A 55 6.10 -9.55 16.11
N GLN A 56 6.43 -10.38 15.77
CA GLN A 56 7.12 -10.65 14.78
C GLN A 56 6.46 -11.18 13.78
N LEU A 57 6.11 -10.85 12.96
CA LEU A 57 5.49 -11.37 11.96
C LEU A 57 6.32 -11.94 11.09
N GLY A 58 7.17 -11.94 11.12
CA GLY A 58 7.84 -12.44 10.39
C GLY A 58 8.46 -13.05 9.40
N ARG A 59 8.05 -13.43 8.47
CA ARG A 59 8.71 -14.03 7.52
C ARG A 59 9.47 -13.14 6.67
N ILE A 60 9.13 -11.95 6.45
CA ILE A 60 9.90 -11.06 5.62
C ILE A 60 11.05 -10.59 6.43
N THR A 61 12.23 -10.66 5.89
CA THR A 61 13.39 -10.29 6.66
C THR A 61 13.33 -8.81 6.91
N LYS A 62 14.02 -8.38 7.94
CA LYS A 62 14.06 -7.04 8.24
C LYS A 62 14.50 -6.18 7.11
N ARG A 63 15.48 -6.62 6.37
CA ARG A 63 15.95 -5.88 5.27
C ARG A 63 14.89 -5.78 4.23
N GLY A 64 14.18 -6.85 3.94
CA GLY A 64 13.16 -6.86 2.96
C GLY A 64 12.01 -5.97 3.33
N ASP A 65 11.62 -5.98 4.58
CA ASP A 65 10.57 -5.14 5.06
C ASP A 65 10.92 -3.69 4.88
N GLY A 66 12.09 -3.30 5.28
CA GLY A 66 12.50 -1.91 5.21
C GLY A 66 12.54 -1.38 3.80
N TYR A 67 13.03 -2.20 2.88
CA TYR A 67 13.14 -1.77 1.51
C TYR A 67 11.76 -1.57 0.87
N VAL A 68 10.89 -2.54 1.02
CA VAL A 68 9.55 -2.45 0.45
C VAL A 68 8.77 -1.30 1.07
N ARG A 69 8.87 -1.16 2.38
CA ARG A 69 8.21 -0.06 3.07
C ARG A 69 8.68 1.28 2.54
N MET A 70 10.00 1.42 2.38
CA MET A 70 10.56 2.66 1.87
C MET A 70 10.02 2.99 0.48
N LEU A 71 9.97 2.00 -0.40
CA LEU A 71 9.48 2.24 -1.74
C LEU A 71 8.01 2.65 -1.74
N LEU A 72 7.22 2.01 -0.89
CA LEU A 72 5.81 2.36 -0.82
C LEU A 72 5.60 3.77 -0.26
N ILE A 73 6.39 4.14 0.72
CA ILE A 73 6.29 5.48 1.29
C ILE A 73 6.76 6.53 0.27
N MET A 74 7.83 6.24 -0.44
CA MET A 74 8.30 7.18 -1.45
C MET A 74 7.27 7.34 -2.56
N GLY A 75 6.65 6.26 -2.94
CA GLY A 75 5.59 6.32 -3.95
C GLY A 75 4.39 7.10 -3.45
N ALA A 76 4.05 6.94 -2.18
CA ALA A 76 2.96 7.69 -1.60
C ALA A 76 3.25 9.19 -1.60
N HIS A 77 4.51 9.54 -1.34
CA HIS A 77 4.89 10.93 -1.35
C HIS A 77 4.74 11.52 -2.76
N SER A 78 5.16 10.76 -3.75
CA SER A 78 5.03 11.17 -5.13
C SER A 78 3.55 11.37 -5.49
N ALA A 79 2.71 10.46 -5.05
CA ALA A 79 1.28 10.55 -5.31
C ALA A 79 0.68 11.78 -4.64
N LEU A 80 1.14 12.10 -3.44
CA LEU A 80 0.63 13.26 -2.74
C LEU A 80 1.00 14.56 -3.47
N LEU A 81 2.20 14.62 -3.99
CA LEU A 81 2.64 15.81 -4.69
C LEU A 81 1.82 16.11 -5.94
N THR A 82 1.25 15.10 -6.55
CA THR A 82 0.49 15.30 -7.76
C THR A 82 -1.02 15.15 -7.57
N ALA A 83 -1.45 14.86 -6.35
CA ALA A 83 -2.86 14.54 -6.11
C ALA A 83 -3.81 15.65 -6.52
N SER A 84 -3.41 16.89 -6.33
CA SER A 84 -4.31 17.99 -6.65
C SER A 84 -4.55 18.13 -8.15
N ARG A 85 -3.72 17.51 -8.97
CA ARG A 85 -3.89 17.57 -10.40
C ARG A 85 -4.59 16.34 -10.96
N ARG A 86 -4.98 15.42 -10.10
CA ARG A 86 -5.62 14.21 -10.53
C ARG A 86 -7.05 14.18 -10.01
N THR A 87 -7.88 13.39 -10.68
CA THR A 87 -9.28 13.33 -10.29
C THR A 87 -9.71 11.94 -9.84
N ASP A 88 -8.78 10.99 -9.79
CA ASP A 88 -9.14 9.64 -9.40
C ASP A 88 -9.49 9.57 -7.92
N ARG A 89 -10.17 8.52 -7.56
CA ARG A 89 -10.66 8.34 -6.21
C ARG A 89 -9.59 8.35 -5.14
N ILE A 90 -8.50 7.68 -5.38
CA ILE A 90 -7.43 7.62 -4.38
C ILE A 90 -6.83 9.00 -4.17
N SER A 91 -6.64 9.76 -5.24
CA SER A 91 -6.05 11.08 -5.09
C SER A 91 -6.98 12.02 -4.33
N ARG A 92 -8.28 11.95 -4.59
CA ARG A 92 -9.23 12.78 -3.87
C ARG A 92 -9.27 12.39 -2.39
N TRP A 93 -9.26 11.09 -2.12
CA TRP A 93 -9.23 10.59 -0.75
C TRP A 93 -7.98 11.09 -0.03
N LEU A 94 -6.85 11.05 -0.73
CA LEU A 94 -5.57 11.45 -0.13
C LEU A 94 -5.58 12.92 0.25
N ILE A 95 -6.13 13.76 -0.60
CA ILE A 95 -6.21 15.18 -0.31
C ILE A 95 -7.05 15.42 0.93
N GLU A 96 -8.18 14.77 1.03
CA GLU A 96 -9.04 14.92 2.17
C GLU A 96 -8.37 14.41 3.44
N LEU A 97 -7.69 13.31 3.33
CA LEU A 97 -7.03 12.74 4.49
C LEU A 97 -5.89 13.64 4.97
N GLN A 98 -5.14 14.18 4.04
CA GLN A 98 -4.04 15.06 4.39
C GLN A 98 -4.56 16.26 5.19
N ALA A 99 -5.71 16.77 4.82
CA ALA A 99 -6.29 17.91 5.52
C ALA A 99 -6.69 17.54 6.94
N LYS A 100 -7.04 16.28 7.16
CA LYS A 100 -7.44 15.86 8.48
C LYS A 100 -6.32 15.44 9.38
N VAL A 101 -5.38 14.71 8.89
CA VAL A 101 -4.36 14.11 9.77
C VAL A 101 -2.95 14.58 9.50
N GLY A 102 -2.77 15.41 8.50
CA GLY A 102 -1.43 15.87 8.17
C GLY A 102 -0.77 14.98 7.15
N TRP A 103 0.27 15.51 6.51
CA TRP A 103 0.86 14.81 5.37
C TRP A 103 1.61 13.54 5.77
N ARG A 104 2.26 13.52 6.92
CA ARG A 104 3.01 12.34 7.31
C ARG A 104 2.12 11.14 7.53
N LYS A 105 1.04 11.34 8.26
CA LYS A 105 0.11 10.25 8.50
C LYS A 105 -0.59 9.85 7.22
N ALA A 106 -0.84 10.82 6.34
CA ALA A 106 -1.47 10.52 5.08
C ALA A 106 -0.57 9.63 4.22
N LEU A 107 0.75 9.85 4.26
CA LEU A 107 1.66 9.03 3.49
C LEU A 107 1.64 7.58 3.96
N VAL A 108 1.69 7.39 5.27
CA VAL A 108 1.67 6.03 5.79
C VAL A 108 0.35 5.36 5.48
N ALA A 109 -0.74 6.10 5.57
CA ALA A 109 -2.04 5.54 5.26
C ALA A 109 -2.14 5.13 3.79
N LEU A 110 -1.59 5.93 2.88
CA LEU A 110 -1.62 5.57 1.47
C LEU A 110 -0.73 4.37 1.20
N ALA A 111 0.45 4.33 1.81
CA ALA A 111 1.34 3.19 1.62
C ALA A 111 0.65 1.92 2.13
N ASN A 112 -0.05 2.01 3.25
CA ASN A 112 -0.79 0.88 3.77
C ASN A 112 -1.89 0.47 2.80
N LYS A 113 -2.62 1.43 2.26
CA LYS A 113 -3.67 1.14 1.30
C LYS A 113 -3.11 0.49 0.05
N HIS A 114 -2.01 0.98 -0.47
CA HIS A 114 -1.38 0.40 -1.64
C HIS A 114 -0.95 -1.04 -1.37
N ALA A 115 -0.33 -1.29 -0.21
CA ALA A 115 0.10 -2.64 0.12
C ALA A 115 -1.09 -3.60 0.13
N ARG A 116 -2.19 -3.17 0.71
CA ARG A 116 -3.37 -4.02 0.81
C ARG A 116 -4.03 -4.26 -0.55
N ILE A 117 -4.10 -3.23 -1.36
CA ILE A 117 -4.68 -3.37 -2.69
C ILE A 117 -3.83 -4.31 -3.54
N ILE A 118 -2.51 -4.13 -3.49
CA ILE A 118 -1.62 -4.95 -4.29
C ILE A 118 -1.70 -6.41 -3.85
N TRP A 119 -1.72 -6.64 -2.53
CA TRP A 119 -1.84 -8.00 -2.03
C TRP A 119 -3.11 -8.67 -2.55
N ASN A 120 -4.22 -7.92 -2.51
CA ASN A 120 -5.48 -8.47 -3.00
C ASN A 120 -5.44 -8.70 -4.52
N MET A 121 -4.83 -7.80 -5.25
CA MET A 121 -4.72 -7.99 -6.70
C MET A 121 -3.93 -9.24 -7.04
N LEU A 122 -2.84 -9.46 -6.32
CA LEU A 122 -1.99 -10.61 -6.60
C LEU A 122 -2.60 -11.93 -6.15
N THR A 123 -3.28 -11.92 -5.03
CA THR A 123 -3.81 -13.18 -4.52
C THR A 123 -5.18 -13.51 -5.10
N LYS A 124 -5.94 -12.51 -5.51
CA LYS A 124 -7.26 -12.75 -6.06
C LYS A 124 -7.33 -12.47 -7.54
N LYS A 125 -6.24 -12.02 -8.10
CA LYS A 125 -6.16 -11.76 -9.53
C LYS A 125 -7.20 -10.76 -10.01
N GLU A 126 -7.51 -9.80 -9.18
CA GLU A 126 -8.46 -8.78 -9.56
C GLU A 126 -7.75 -7.61 -10.21
N ALA A 127 -8.37 -7.00 -11.18
CA ALA A 127 -7.79 -5.84 -11.81
C ALA A 127 -8.12 -4.61 -10.99
N PHE A 128 -7.21 -3.66 -10.94
CA PHE A 128 -7.46 -2.42 -10.26
C PHE A 128 -8.15 -1.46 -11.23
N VAL A 129 -9.14 -0.75 -10.75
CA VAL A 129 -9.81 0.26 -11.56
C VAL A 129 -9.68 1.56 -10.79
N VAL A 130 -9.00 2.51 -11.38
CA VAL A 130 -8.63 3.74 -10.69
C VAL A 130 -9.83 4.49 -10.10
N ASP A 131 -10.93 4.53 -10.80
CA ASP A 131 -12.08 5.26 -10.30
C ASP A 131 -13.09 4.41 -9.60
N HIS A 132 -12.79 3.16 -9.36
CA HIS A 132 -13.78 2.27 -8.81
C HIS A 132 -13.16 1.32 -7.83
N LEU A 133 -12.93 1.78 -6.65
CA LEU A 133 -12.40 0.93 -5.61
C LEU A 133 -13.53 0.26 -4.88
N PRO A 134 -13.34 -0.99 -4.45
CA PRO A 134 -14.35 -1.60 -3.61
C PRO A 134 -14.56 -0.77 -2.37
N ALA A 135 -15.77 -0.72 -1.91
CA ALA A 135 -16.09 0.07 -0.73
C ALA A 135 -15.23 -0.26 0.46
N ARG A 136 -14.90 -1.53 0.62
CA ARG A 136 -14.08 -1.92 1.76
C ARG A 136 -12.72 -1.24 1.78
N PHE A 137 -12.17 -0.91 0.62
CA PHE A 137 -10.90 -0.23 0.59
C PHE A 137 -11.08 1.25 0.93
N ALA A 138 -12.17 1.83 0.51
CA ALA A 138 -12.44 3.22 0.79
C ALA A 138 -12.74 3.43 2.26
N GLU A 139 -13.47 2.53 2.84
CA GLU A 139 -13.84 2.68 4.22
C GLU A 139 -12.77 2.40 5.19
N ASN A 140 -11.88 1.54 4.84
CA ASN A 140 -10.83 1.18 5.75
C ASN A 140 -9.67 2.07 5.68
N SER A 141 -9.81 3.22 5.16
CA SER A 141 -8.68 3.99 5.07
C SER A 141 -8.50 4.64 6.32
N VAL A 142 -7.65 4.45 6.96
CA VAL A 142 -7.31 4.99 8.17
C VAL A 142 -8.32 4.99 9.09
#